data_585c287745482b942e8934690f5b7c4a
#
_entry.id   585c287745482b942e8934690f5b7c4a
#
_cell.length_a   1.000
_cell.length_b   1.000
_cell.length_c   1.000
_cell.angle_alpha   90.00
_cell.angle_beta   90.00
_cell.angle_gamma   90.00
#
_symmetry.space_group_name_H-M   'P 1'
#
loop_
_entity.id
_entity.type
_entity.pdbx_description
1 polymer ?
#
loop_
_entity_poly.entity_id
_entity_poly.type
_entity_poly.pdbx_seq_one_letter_code
_entity_poly.pdbx_strand_id
1 'polypeptide(L)'
;MNQEIYTIDEIRQIVKNLTIKYDIENVYLFGSYARGEATEKSDLDILIKGGKSFKGGNVFSLGEEIRGKTQKPVDIFEMKELNKGSAFYSRVQSERVVLI
;
A
#
# COMPACT_ATOMS: atom_id res chain seq x y z
N MET A 1 8.75 -17.59 5.26
CA MET A 1 8.72 -16.15 4.95
C MET A 1 9.46 -15.90 3.65
N ASN A 2 8.90 -15.08 2.77
CA ASN A 2 9.48 -14.79 1.47
C ASN A 2 10.62 -13.77 1.60
N GLN A 3 11.81 -14.11 1.11
CA GLN A 3 12.98 -13.22 1.15
C GLN A 3 13.14 -12.41 -0.13
N GLU A 4 12.19 -12.52 -1.06
CA GLU A 4 12.22 -11.77 -2.29
C GLU A 4 12.05 -10.28 -2.05
N ILE A 5 12.73 -9.46 -2.86
CA ILE A 5 12.53 -8.01 -2.87
C ILE A 5 11.79 -7.69 -4.17
N TYR A 6 10.55 -7.21 -4.04
CA TYR A 6 9.73 -6.93 -5.21
C TYR A 6 10.10 -5.60 -5.85
N THR A 7 10.00 -5.53 -7.17
CA THR A 7 10.09 -4.25 -7.87
C THR A 7 8.77 -3.50 -7.72
N ILE A 8 8.81 -2.20 -7.98
CA ILE A 8 7.58 -1.38 -7.95
C ILE A 8 6.57 -1.90 -8.97
N ASP A 9 7.03 -2.30 -10.15
CA ASP A 9 6.13 -2.87 -11.18
C ASP A 9 5.49 -4.17 -10.73
N GLU A 10 6.25 -5.03 -10.06
CA GLU A 10 5.69 -6.28 -9.52
C GLU A 10 4.61 -6.00 -8.48
N ILE A 11 4.85 -5.04 -7.59
CA ILE A 11 3.87 -4.65 -6.59
C ILE A 11 2.62 -4.06 -7.27
N ARG A 12 2.82 -3.23 -8.30
CA ARG A 12 1.71 -2.66 -9.08
C ARG A 12 0.84 -3.76 -9.67
N GLN A 13 1.44 -4.79 -10.26
CA GLN A 13 0.68 -5.90 -10.84
C GLN A 13 -0.10 -6.67 -9.79
N ILE A 14 0.48 -6.85 -8.61
CA ILE A 14 -0.19 -7.54 -7.51
C ILE A 14 -1.44 -6.80 -7.06
N VAL A 15 -1.36 -5.46 -6.92
CA VAL A 15 -2.49 -4.68 -6.41
C VAL A 15 -3.53 -4.32 -7.46
N LYS A 16 -3.18 -4.42 -8.73
CA LYS A 16 -4.02 -3.92 -9.83
C LYS A 16 -5.44 -4.47 -9.81
N ASN A 17 -5.60 -5.77 -9.68
CA ASN A 17 -6.92 -6.39 -9.70
C ASN A 17 -7.73 -6.11 -8.44
N LEU A 18 -7.03 -5.80 -7.35
CA LEU A 18 -7.69 -5.52 -6.07
C LEU A 18 -8.36 -4.15 -6.06
N THR A 19 -7.91 -3.22 -6.91
CA THR A 19 -8.53 -1.90 -7.00
C THR A 19 -9.96 -1.98 -7.52
N ILE A 20 -10.23 -2.92 -8.41
CA ILE A 20 -11.58 -3.14 -8.93
C ILE A 20 -12.43 -3.83 -7.88
N LYS A 21 -11.90 -4.87 -7.28
CA LYS A 21 -12.62 -5.69 -6.29
C LYS A 21 -13.10 -4.86 -5.09
N TYR A 22 -12.28 -3.92 -4.62
CA TYR A 22 -12.58 -3.14 -3.42
C TYR A 22 -12.97 -1.69 -3.69
N ASP A 23 -13.15 -1.31 -4.95
CA ASP A 23 -13.45 0.07 -5.33
C ASP A 23 -12.41 1.05 -4.77
N ILE A 24 -11.17 0.89 -5.20
CA ILE A 24 -10.05 1.74 -4.78
C ILE A 24 -9.69 2.64 -5.95
N GLU A 25 -9.68 3.96 -5.71
CA GLU A 25 -9.34 4.93 -6.76
C GLU A 25 -7.85 5.02 -7.01
N ASN A 26 -7.06 5.07 -5.94
CA ASN A 26 -5.61 5.20 -6.05
C ASN A 26 -4.91 4.35 -5.01
N VAL A 27 -3.73 3.86 -5.37
CA VAL A 27 -2.83 3.12 -4.48
C VAL A 27 -1.46 3.76 -4.57
N TYR A 28 -0.88 4.06 -3.42
CA TYR A 28 0.45 4.64 -3.32
C TYR A 28 1.33 3.74 -2.46
N LEU A 29 2.60 3.67 -2.84
CA LEU A 29 3.62 2.98 -2.05
C LEU A 29 4.44 4.05 -1.34
N PHE A 30 4.75 3.84 -0.07
CA PHE A 30 5.66 4.70 0.66
C PHE A 30 6.62 3.85 1.49
N GLY A 31 7.44 4.48 2.33
CA GLY A 31 8.41 3.74 3.13
C GLY A 31 9.59 3.24 2.33
N SER A 32 10.24 2.17 2.82
CA SER A 32 11.51 1.69 2.27
C SER A 32 11.40 1.28 0.80
N TYR A 33 10.31 0.64 0.41
CA TYR A 33 10.12 0.25 -1.00
C TYR A 33 10.03 1.47 -1.92
N ALA A 34 9.35 2.51 -1.47
CA ALA A 34 9.22 3.73 -2.28
C ALA A 34 10.56 4.46 -2.42
N ARG A 35 11.40 4.39 -1.39
CA ARG A 35 12.70 5.07 -1.40
C ARG A 35 13.80 4.27 -2.10
N GLY A 36 13.49 3.07 -2.57
CA GLY A 36 14.51 2.20 -3.18
C GLY A 36 15.48 1.59 -2.16
N GLU A 37 15.08 1.51 -0.91
CA GLU A 37 15.91 1.03 0.20
C GLU A 37 15.43 -0.30 0.78
N ALA A 38 14.48 -0.96 0.10
CA ALA A 38 13.90 -2.18 0.62
C ALA A 38 14.92 -3.30 0.72
N THR A 39 14.79 -4.10 1.78
CA THR A 39 15.53 -5.34 1.96
C THR A 39 14.55 -6.49 2.00
N GLU A 40 15.05 -7.72 2.11
CA GLU A 40 14.20 -8.90 2.22
C GLU A 40 13.30 -8.87 3.45
N LYS A 41 13.65 -8.06 4.46
CA LYS A 41 12.87 -7.94 5.70
C LYS A 41 11.93 -6.73 5.70
N SER A 42 11.92 -5.93 4.65
CA SER A 42 11.10 -4.73 4.61
C SER A 42 9.61 -5.06 4.49
N ASP A 43 8.80 -4.25 5.16
CA ASP A 43 7.36 -4.30 5.04
C ASP A 43 6.91 -3.53 3.79
N LEU A 44 5.72 -3.86 3.31
CA LEU A 44 5.06 -3.08 2.28
C LEU A 44 4.18 -2.04 2.96
N ASP A 45 4.48 -0.77 2.73
CA ASP A 45 3.72 0.35 3.28
C ASP A 45 2.87 0.96 2.18
N ILE A 46 1.55 0.83 2.32
CA ILE A 46 0.60 1.17 1.26
C ILE A 46 -0.41 2.19 1.77
N LEU A 47 -0.63 3.22 0.98
CA LEU A 47 -1.65 4.23 1.21
C LEU A 47 -2.69 4.11 0.11
N ILE A 48 -3.97 4.05 0.48
CA ILE A 48 -5.04 3.95 -0.51
C ILE A 48 -6.00 5.13 -0.40
N LYS A 49 -6.58 5.48 -1.54
CA LYS A 49 -7.73 6.37 -1.62
C LYS A 49 -8.92 5.54 -2.10
N GLY A 50 -9.88 5.33 -1.22
CA GLY A 50 -11.06 4.54 -1.54
C GLY A 50 -12.04 5.31 -2.40
N GLY A 51 -12.80 4.59 -3.22
CA GLY A 51 -13.92 5.13 -3.97
C GLY A 51 -15.18 5.19 -3.12
N LYS A 52 -16.31 5.47 -3.77
CA LYS A 52 -17.58 5.66 -3.09
C LYS A 52 -18.07 4.42 -2.36
N SER A 53 -17.77 3.25 -2.89
CA SER A 53 -18.24 1.98 -2.34
C SER A 53 -17.21 1.32 -1.42
N PHE A 54 -16.06 1.96 -1.24
CA PHE A 54 -15.02 1.41 -0.37
C PHE A 54 -15.43 1.55 1.09
N LYS A 55 -15.34 0.46 1.84
CA LYS A 55 -15.67 0.45 3.27
C LYS A 55 -14.40 0.26 4.10
N GLY A 56 -14.32 0.94 5.25
CA GLY A 56 -13.15 0.86 6.12
C GLY A 56 -12.75 -0.56 6.49
N GLY A 57 -13.71 -1.45 6.68
CA GLY A 57 -13.44 -2.86 6.95
C GLY A 57 -12.71 -3.58 5.82
N ASN A 58 -12.77 -3.05 4.62
CA ASN A 58 -12.06 -3.63 3.47
C ASN A 58 -10.54 -3.50 3.59
N VAL A 59 -10.06 -2.58 4.42
CA VAL A 59 -8.60 -2.42 4.65
C VAL A 59 -8.00 -3.74 5.16
N PHE A 60 -8.68 -4.39 6.10
CA PHE A 60 -8.21 -5.66 6.64
C PHE A 60 -8.16 -6.73 5.55
N SER A 61 -9.25 -6.88 4.79
CA SER A 61 -9.32 -7.90 3.73
C SER A 61 -8.29 -7.66 2.64
N LEU A 62 -8.11 -6.40 2.25
CA LEU A 62 -7.11 -6.00 1.26
C LEU A 62 -5.70 -6.37 1.73
N GLY A 63 -5.38 -6.05 2.98
CA GLY A 63 -4.09 -6.38 3.57
C GLY A 63 -3.82 -7.88 3.57
N GLU A 64 -4.82 -8.67 3.93
CA GLU A 64 -4.69 -10.12 3.94
C GLU A 64 -4.43 -10.67 2.54
N GLU A 65 -5.10 -10.14 1.51
CA GLU A 65 -4.87 -10.60 0.15
C GLU A 65 -3.47 -10.23 -0.34
N ILE A 66 -2.99 -9.04 -0.02
CA ILE A 66 -1.63 -8.64 -0.43
C ILE A 66 -0.58 -9.45 0.33
N ARG A 67 -0.79 -9.69 1.63
CA ARG A 67 0.10 -10.55 2.42
C ARG A 67 0.16 -11.95 1.84
N GLY A 68 -0.99 -12.49 1.46
CA GLY A 68 -1.08 -13.82 0.87
C GLY A 68 -0.32 -13.94 -0.44
N LYS A 69 -0.36 -12.89 -1.27
CA LYS A 69 0.31 -12.89 -2.57
C LYS A 69 1.80 -12.60 -2.48
N THR A 70 2.23 -11.80 -1.51
CA THR A 70 3.63 -11.37 -1.41
C THR A 70 4.42 -12.11 -0.37
N GLN A 71 3.74 -12.72 0.61
CA GLN A 71 4.38 -13.34 1.78
C GLN A 71 5.22 -12.31 2.57
N LYS A 72 4.78 -11.05 2.57
CA LYS A 72 5.42 -9.95 3.28
C LYS A 72 4.44 -9.33 4.26
N PRO A 73 4.93 -8.76 5.38
CA PRO A 73 4.09 -7.89 6.21
C PRO A 73 3.63 -6.69 5.39
N VAL A 74 2.38 -6.30 5.57
CA VAL A 74 1.78 -5.20 4.81
C VAL A 74 1.05 -4.29 5.79
N ASP A 75 1.36 -3.00 5.72
CA ASP A 75 0.67 -1.96 6.47
C ASP A 75 -0.12 -1.11 5.47
N ILE A 76 -1.43 -1.03 5.68
CA ILE A 76 -2.31 -0.27 4.79
C ILE A 76 -2.94 0.87 5.57
N PHE A 77 -2.87 2.05 4.99
CA PHE A 77 -3.48 3.26 5.54
C PHE A 77 -4.48 3.81 4.53
N GLU A 78 -5.63 4.24 5.03
CA GLU A 78 -6.63 4.89 4.20
C GLU A 78 -6.41 6.40 4.27
N MET A 79 -6.30 7.05 3.12
CA MET A 79 -5.92 8.48 3.06
C MET A 79 -6.82 9.36 3.91
N LYS A 80 -8.13 9.12 3.89
CA LYS A 80 -9.09 9.94 4.64
C LYS A 80 -8.95 9.80 6.15
N GLU A 81 -8.32 8.72 6.63
CA GLU A 81 -8.13 8.49 8.07
C GLU A 81 -6.85 9.13 8.59
N LEU A 82 -5.98 9.64 7.72
CA LEU A 82 -4.74 10.26 8.14
C LEU A 82 -4.97 11.69 8.64
N ASN A 83 -4.26 12.05 9.70
CA ASN A 83 -4.25 13.42 10.19
C ASN A 83 -3.37 14.27 9.27
N LYS A 84 -3.98 15.15 8.49
CA LYS A 84 -3.28 15.97 7.51
C LYS A 84 -2.27 16.94 8.11
N GLY A 85 -2.41 17.27 9.39
CA GLY A 85 -1.46 18.14 10.08
C GLY A 85 -0.29 17.41 10.69
N SER A 86 -0.21 16.08 10.57
CA SER A 86 0.84 15.32 11.21
C SER A 86 2.13 15.28 10.39
N ALA A 87 3.25 15.08 11.08
CA ALA A 87 4.54 14.88 10.43
C ALA A 87 4.53 13.60 9.58
N PHE A 88 3.81 12.58 10.03
CA PHE A 88 3.68 11.33 9.28
C PHE A 88 3.01 11.58 7.93
N TYR A 89 1.91 12.32 7.91
CA TYR A 89 1.21 12.66 6.66
C TYR A 89 2.13 13.39 5.69
N SER A 90 2.85 14.40 6.17
CA SER A 90 3.78 15.17 5.35
C SER A 90 4.86 14.29 4.76
N ARG A 91 5.42 13.38 5.56
CA ARG A 91 6.47 12.46 5.09
C ARG A 91 5.92 11.51 4.02
N VAL A 92 4.75 10.94 4.24
CA VAL A 92 4.13 10.04 3.27
C VAL A 92 3.88 10.77 1.96
N GLN A 93 3.35 12.00 2.01
CA GLN A 93 3.08 12.78 0.81
C GLN A 93 4.35 13.10 0.02
N SER A 94 5.47 13.32 0.70
CA SER A 94 6.73 13.67 0.04
C SER A 94 7.44 12.47 -0.60
N GLU A 95 7.25 11.27 -0.07
CA GLU A 95 8.00 10.09 -0.56
C GLU A 95 7.16 9.09 -1.35
N ARG A 96 5.84 9.25 -1.39
CA ARG A 96 4.96 8.26 -2.01
C ARG A 96 5.20 8.12 -3.52
N VAL A 97 5.04 6.88 -3.98
CA VAL A 97 5.10 6.53 -5.40
C VAL A 97 3.74 6.02 -5.82
N VAL A 98 3.22 6.51 -6.93
CA VAL A 98 1.92 6.06 -7.44
C VAL A 98 2.03 4.66 -7.99
N LEU A 99 1.20 3.74 -7.48
CA LEU A 99 1.07 2.41 -8.04
C LEU A 99 -0.08 2.36 -9.04
N ILE A 100 -1.21 2.90 -8.64
CA ILE A 100 -2.41 2.98 -9.49
C ILE A 100 -2.97 4.38 -9.46
#